data_f0c06011d7b81a3984795f6b82279a25
#
_entry.id   f0c06011d7b81a3984795f6b82279a25
#
_cell.length_a   1.000
_cell.length_b   1.000
_cell.length_c   1.000
_cell.angle_alpha   90.00
_cell.angle_beta   90.00
_cell.angle_gamma   90.00
#
_symmetry.space_group_name_H-M   'P 1'
#
loop_
_entity.id
_entity.type
_entity.pdbx_description
1 polymer ?
#
loop_
_entity_poly.entity_id
_entity_poly.type
_entity_poly.pdbx_seq_one_letter_code
_entity_poly.pdbx_strand_id
1 'polypeptide(L)'
;MVTEMGRRVTALTKLMFKFNVDIPKEPIVNIQTTENRGFTPDEVAERCVEKLISVSDSTHPAIRDQAQAFQKHMEKVVAFYMREAIRSDRTTVYNALKDAGHPKLAELIRRL
;
A
#
# COMPACT_ATOMS: atom_id res chain seq x y z
N MET A 1 19.47 -12.29 17.02
CA MET A 1 19.56 -12.08 15.58
C MET A 1 18.32 -11.45 14.99
N VAL A 2 17.16 -12.09 15.14
CA VAL A 2 15.90 -11.52 14.67
C VAL A 2 15.60 -10.19 15.35
N THR A 3 15.97 -10.05 16.61
CA THR A 3 15.81 -8.83 17.40
C THR A 3 16.63 -7.65 16.88
N GLU A 4 17.84 -7.90 16.37
CA GLU A 4 18.65 -6.84 15.81
C GLU A 4 18.08 -6.30 14.51
N MET A 5 17.60 -7.17 13.65
CA MET A 5 16.94 -6.74 12.42
C MET A 5 15.68 -5.96 12.72
N GLY A 6 14.92 -6.38 13.73
CA GLY A 6 13.74 -5.66 14.17
C GLY A 6 14.09 -4.27 14.69
N ARG A 7 15.19 -4.13 15.42
CA ARG A 7 15.65 -2.82 15.91
C ARG A 7 16.04 -1.88 14.78
N ARG A 8 16.75 -2.40 13.77
CA ARG A 8 17.14 -1.60 12.61
C ARG A 8 15.93 -1.10 11.83
N VAL A 9 14.98 -1.98 11.60
CA VAL A 9 13.74 -1.61 10.91
C VAL A 9 12.98 -0.56 11.72
N THR A 10 12.90 -0.73 13.04
CA THR A 10 12.22 0.22 13.91
C THR A 10 12.92 1.59 13.90
N ALA A 11 14.24 1.61 13.92
CA ALA A 11 15.00 2.86 13.87
C ALA A 11 14.82 3.58 12.54
N LEU A 12 14.86 2.83 11.44
CA LEU A 12 14.60 3.38 10.11
C LEU A 12 13.18 3.92 10.01
N THR A 13 12.21 3.18 10.51
CA THR A 13 10.82 3.60 10.52
C THR A 13 10.65 4.90 11.30
N LYS A 14 11.29 5.01 12.47
CA LYS A 14 11.27 6.24 13.26
C LYS A 14 11.87 7.42 12.51
N LEU A 15 12.98 7.20 11.81
CA LEU A 15 13.62 8.25 11.02
C LEU A 15 12.75 8.68 9.84
N MET A 16 12.17 7.73 9.13
CA MET A 16 11.32 8.01 7.99
C MET A 16 10.04 8.73 8.37
N PHE A 17 9.48 8.41 9.55
CA PHE A 17 8.22 8.99 10.00
C PHE A 17 8.40 10.13 10.98
N LYS A 18 9.61 10.67 11.08
CA LYS A 18 9.88 11.83 11.90
C LYS A 18 9.18 13.09 11.39
N PHE A 19 8.67 13.03 10.17
CA PHE A 19 7.94 14.12 9.55
C PHE A 19 6.44 14.11 9.84
N ASN A 20 6.02 13.35 10.84
CA ASN A 20 4.62 13.29 11.24
C ASN A 20 3.67 12.86 10.12
N VAL A 21 4.06 11.89 9.33
CA VAL A 21 3.13 11.26 8.42
C VAL A 21 2.16 10.46 9.26
N ASP A 22 0.93 10.90 9.27
CA ASP A 22 -0.11 10.27 10.06
C ASP A 22 -0.56 8.99 9.37
N ILE A 23 0.06 7.87 9.76
CA ILE A 23 -0.33 6.58 9.25
C ILE A 23 -1.34 5.98 10.22
N PRO A 24 -2.52 5.59 9.75
CA PRO A 24 -3.52 4.97 10.60
C PRO A 24 -2.94 3.74 11.28
N LYS A 25 -3.14 3.63 12.58
CA LYS A 25 -2.70 2.47 13.35
C LYS A 25 -3.52 1.24 13.03
N GLU A 26 -4.75 1.43 12.61
CA GLU A 26 -5.66 0.36 12.29
C GLU A 26 -5.54 -0.02 10.82
N PRO A 27 -5.72 -1.30 10.50
CA PRO A 27 -5.67 -1.75 9.10
C PRO A 27 -6.75 -1.04 8.29
N ILE A 28 -6.37 -0.53 7.14
CA ILE A 28 -7.30 0.11 6.22
C ILE A 28 -8.40 -0.86 5.80
N VAL A 29 -8.07 -2.13 5.72
CA VAL A 29 -9.02 -3.19 5.34
C VAL A 29 -10.15 -3.37 6.33
N ASN A 30 -10.01 -2.83 7.53
CA ASN A 30 -11.06 -2.90 8.53
C ASN A 30 -12.21 -1.94 8.24
N ILE A 31 -12.02 -1.04 7.32
CA ILE A 31 -13.05 -0.11 6.92
C ILE A 31 -14.07 -0.85 6.08
N GLN A 32 -15.34 -0.59 6.37
CA GLN A 32 -16.42 -1.19 5.61
C GLN A 32 -16.25 -0.84 4.14
N THR A 33 -16.08 -1.87 3.35
CA THR A 33 -15.88 -1.69 1.92
C THR A 33 -17.22 -1.71 1.21
N THR A 34 -17.24 -1.16 0.03
CA THR A 34 -18.42 -1.16 -0.80
C THR A 34 -18.68 -2.58 -1.32
N GLU A 35 -19.89 -3.11 -1.05
CA GLU A 35 -20.36 -4.35 -1.67
C GLU A 35 -19.42 -5.55 -1.54
N ASN A 36 -18.89 -5.77 -0.35
CA ASN A 36 -18.04 -6.94 -0.03
C ASN A 36 -16.72 -7.00 -0.79
N ARG A 37 -16.32 -5.95 -1.42
CA ARG A 37 -15.01 -5.88 -2.03
C ARG A 37 -14.08 -4.96 -1.22
N GLY A 38 -12.81 -5.19 -1.31
CA GLY A 38 -11.83 -4.26 -0.77
C GLY A 38 -11.68 -3.04 -1.67
N PHE A 39 -10.90 -2.08 -1.23
CA PHE A 39 -10.54 -0.95 -2.07
C PHE A 39 -9.71 -1.42 -3.26
N THR A 40 -9.97 -0.84 -4.41
CA THR A 40 -9.18 -1.14 -5.60
C THR A 40 -7.81 -0.48 -5.52
N PRO A 41 -6.82 -1.00 -6.25
CA PRO A 41 -5.50 -0.35 -6.32
C PRO A 41 -5.58 1.12 -6.73
N ASP A 42 -6.48 1.46 -7.63
CA ASP A 42 -6.65 2.84 -8.09
C ASP A 42 -7.17 3.74 -6.96
N GLU A 43 -8.12 3.26 -6.19
CA GLU A 43 -8.66 4.00 -5.05
C GLU A 43 -7.59 4.23 -3.97
N VAL A 44 -6.81 3.21 -3.67
CA VAL A 44 -5.74 3.33 -2.67
C VAL A 44 -4.61 4.22 -3.18
N ALA A 45 -4.28 4.10 -4.46
CA ALA A 45 -3.26 4.94 -5.08
C ALA A 45 -3.64 6.42 -5.01
N GLU A 46 -4.90 6.73 -5.29
CA GLU A 46 -5.40 8.10 -5.19
C GLU A 46 -5.21 8.66 -3.79
N ARG A 47 -5.59 7.90 -2.77
CA ARG A 47 -5.40 8.30 -1.38
C ARG A 47 -3.94 8.48 -1.01
N CYS A 48 -3.10 7.58 -1.49
CA CYS A 48 -1.67 7.63 -1.25
C CYS A 48 -1.07 8.91 -1.82
N VAL A 49 -1.39 9.22 -3.07
CA VAL A 49 -0.86 10.39 -3.75
C VAL A 49 -1.39 11.68 -3.12
N GLU A 50 -2.66 11.72 -2.74
CA GLU A 50 -3.23 12.85 -2.02
C GLU A 50 -2.46 13.12 -0.73
N LYS A 51 -2.10 12.06 0.00
CA LYS A 51 -1.33 12.19 1.23
C LYS A 51 0.07 12.72 0.96
N LEU A 52 0.71 12.22 -0.09
CA LEU A 52 2.04 12.69 -0.49
C LEU A 52 2.02 14.18 -0.84
N ILE A 53 1.01 14.60 -1.57
CA ILE A 53 0.86 16.01 -1.93
C ILE A 53 0.57 16.85 -0.70
N SER A 54 -0.25 16.37 0.21
CA SER A 54 -0.53 17.04 1.46
C SER A 54 0.73 17.27 2.29
N VAL A 55 1.62 16.27 2.32
CA VAL A 55 2.92 16.43 3.00
C VAL A 55 3.76 17.50 2.34
N SER A 56 3.67 17.64 1.01
CA SER A 56 4.43 18.64 0.28
C SER A 56 3.92 20.06 0.48
N ASP A 57 2.74 20.25 1.05
CA ASP A 57 2.17 21.59 1.29
C ASP A 57 3.02 22.44 2.21
N SER A 58 3.84 21.83 3.05
CA SER A 58 4.77 22.54 3.92
C SER A 58 6.10 22.89 3.25
N THR A 59 6.29 22.48 2.00
CA THR A 59 7.52 22.71 1.27
C THR A 59 7.41 23.96 0.39
N HIS A 60 8.48 24.24 -0.36
CA HIS A 60 8.54 25.37 -1.26
C HIS A 60 7.39 25.30 -2.29
N PRO A 61 6.71 26.46 -2.56
CA PRO A 61 5.57 26.46 -3.49
C PRO A 61 5.84 25.87 -4.87
N ALA A 62 7.05 26.04 -5.39
CA ALA A 62 7.40 25.47 -6.69
C ALA A 62 7.38 23.93 -6.66
N ILE A 63 7.82 23.33 -5.56
CA ILE A 63 7.81 21.87 -5.40
C ILE A 63 6.37 21.38 -5.28
N ARG A 64 5.56 22.10 -4.53
CA ARG A 64 4.13 21.76 -4.38
C ARG A 64 3.41 21.80 -5.72
N ASP A 65 3.64 22.86 -6.50
CA ASP A 65 3.01 23.01 -7.80
C ASP A 65 3.43 21.88 -8.74
N GLN A 66 4.70 21.50 -8.70
CA GLN A 66 5.22 20.38 -9.47
C GLN A 66 4.57 19.06 -9.07
N ALA A 67 4.42 18.83 -7.76
CA ALA A 67 3.76 17.64 -7.25
C ALA A 67 2.31 17.57 -7.74
N GLN A 68 1.60 18.69 -7.71
CA GLN A 68 0.23 18.74 -8.20
C GLN A 68 0.14 18.48 -9.70
N ALA A 69 1.10 19.02 -10.46
CA ALA A 69 1.13 18.82 -11.91
C ALA A 69 1.32 17.35 -12.29
N PHE A 70 2.07 16.60 -11.49
CA PHE A 70 2.33 15.20 -11.74
C PHE A 70 1.39 14.24 -11.00
N GLN A 71 0.39 14.79 -10.32
CA GLN A 71 -0.50 13.98 -9.48
C GLN A 71 -1.08 12.77 -10.21
N LYS A 72 -1.65 12.97 -11.37
CA LYS A 72 -2.29 11.89 -12.14
C LYS A 72 -1.28 10.85 -12.58
N HIS A 73 -0.09 11.28 -12.93
CA HIS A 73 0.98 10.36 -13.30
C HIS A 73 1.42 9.50 -12.11
N MET A 74 1.58 10.13 -10.95
CA MET A 74 1.95 9.41 -9.73
C MET A 74 0.88 8.40 -9.33
N GLU A 75 -0.39 8.76 -9.46
CA GLU A 75 -1.49 7.85 -9.18
C GLU A 75 -1.40 6.58 -10.03
N LYS A 76 -1.08 6.73 -11.31
CA LYS A 76 -0.93 5.59 -12.21
C LYS A 76 0.24 4.69 -11.82
N VAL A 77 1.37 5.29 -11.46
CA VAL A 77 2.55 4.54 -11.05
C VAL A 77 2.27 3.79 -9.75
N VAL A 78 1.69 4.46 -8.77
CA VAL A 78 1.37 3.82 -7.49
C VAL A 78 0.37 2.68 -7.69
N ALA A 79 -0.66 2.91 -8.50
CA ALA A 79 -1.66 1.88 -8.80
C ALA A 79 -1.04 0.66 -9.45
N PHE A 80 -0.11 0.87 -10.37
CA PHE A 80 0.62 -0.21 -11.02
C PHE A 80 1.34 -1.09 -10.00
N TYR A 81 2.10 -0.47 -9.11
CA TYR A 81 2.84 -1.24 -8.10
C TYR A 81 1.92 -1.89 -7.07
N MET A 82 0.79 -1.29 -6.78
CA MET A 82 -0.20 -1.92 -5.91
C MET A 82 -0.81 -3.16 -6.54
N ARG A 83 -1.07 -3.13 -7.84
CA ARG A 83 -1.52 -4.32 -8.56
C ARG A 83 -0.47 -5.42 -8.54
N GLU A 84 0.79 -5.05 -8.70
CA GLU A 84 1.89 -6.01 -8.62
C GLU A 84 1.98 -6.64 -7.23
N ALA A 85 1.81 -5.83 -6.19
CA ALA A 85 1.83 -6.33 -4.82
C ALA A 85 0.67 -7.31 -4.56
N ILE A 86 -0.52 -6.99 -5.05
CA ILE A 86 -1.68 -7.87 -4.93
C ILE A 86 -1.44 -9.18 -5.66
N ARG A 87 -0.90 -9.12 -6.86
CA ARG A 87 -0.60 -10.33 -7.64
C ARG A 87 0.42 -11.20 -6.92
N SER A 88 1.44 -10.59 -6.37
CA SER A 88 2.46 -11.29 -5.60
C SER A 88 1.86 -11.96 -4.36
N ASP A 89 1.02 -11.22 -3.64
CA ASP A 89 0.36 -11.75 -2.44
C ASP A 89 -0.56 -12.92 -2.79
N ARG A 90 -1.33 -12.80 -3.86
CA ARG A 90 -2.22 -13.87 -4.30
C ARG A 90 -1.45 -15.14 -4.68
N THR A 91 -0.28 -14.99 -5.27
CA THR A 91 0.59 -16.12 -5.55
C THR A 91 1.00 -16.82 -4.26
N THR A 92 1.37 -16.05 -3.23
CA THR A 92 1.72 -16.59 -1.93
C THR A 92 0.56 -17.33 -1.30
N VAL A 93 -0.63 -16.73 -1.30
CA VAL A 93 -1.83 -17.32 -0.74
C VAL A 93 -2.24 -18.59 -1.50
N TYR A 94 -2.17 -18.53 -2.83
CA TYR A 94 -2.44 -19.68 -3.69
C TYR A 94 -1.56 -20.87 -3.30
N ASN A 95 -0.26 -20.63 -3.22
CA ASN A 95 0.68 -21.70 -2.87
C ASN A 95 0.47 -22.22 -1.46
N ALA A 96 0.18 -21.34 -0.52
CA ALA A 96 -0.09 -21.73 0.86
C ALA A 96 -1.32 -22.64 0.96
N LEU A 97 -2.39 -22.29 0.26
CA LEU A 97 -3.61 -23.10 0.25
C LEU A 97 -3.39 -24.43 -0.45
N LYS A 98 -2.66 -24.43 -1.54
CA LYS A 98 -2.34 -25.66 -2.26
C LYS A 98 -1.51 -26.61 -1.40
N ASP A 99 -0.49 -26.08 -0.73
CA ASP A 99 0.38 -26.86 0.14
C ASP A 99 -0.37 -27.39 1.38
N ALA A 100 -1.38 -26.65 1.83
CA ALA A 100 -2.25 -27.08 2.93
C ALA A 100 -3.29 -28.13 2.53
N GLY A 101 -3.33 -28.51 1.26
CA GLY A 101 -4.25 -29.52 0.77
C GLY A 101 -5.60 -28.99 0.30
N HIS A 102 -5.67 -27.72 -0.07
CA HIS A 102 -6.90 -27.09 -0.52
C HIS A 102 -6.78 -26.51 -1.93
N PRO A 103 -6.56 -27.35 -2.96
CA PRO A 103 -6.33 -26.86 -4.30
C PRO A 103 -7.53 -26.14 -4.91
N LYS A 104 -8.75 -26.51 -4.51
CA LYS A 104 -9.95 -25.84 -5.00
C LYS A 104 -10.07 -24.43 -4.46
N LEU A 105 -9.74 -24.24 -3.18
CA LEU A 105 -9.71 -22.91 -2.58
C LEU A 105 -8.61 -22.06 -3.19
N ALA A 106 -7.47 -22.65 -3.48
CA ALA A 106 -6.37 -21.96 -4.14
C ALA A 106 -6.82 -21.42 -5.51
N GLU A 107 -7.57 -22.20 -6.27
CA GLU A 107 -8.08 -21.74 -7.57
C GLU A 107 -9.03 -20.55 -7.42
N LEU A 108 -9.81 -20.48 -6.36
CA LEU A 108 -10.66 -19.32 -6.10
C LEU A 108 -9.84 -18.05 -5.93
N ILE A 109 -8.75 -18.12 -5.18
CA ILE A 109 -7.85 -16.99 -4.98
C ILE A 109 -7.25 -16.54 -6.30
N ARG A 110 -6.90 -17.48 -7.13
CA ARG A 110 -6.30 -17.20 -8.44
C ARG A 110 -7.24 -16.46 -9.38
N ARG A 111 -8.55 -16.71 -9.25
CA ARG A 111 -9.57 -16.11 -10.11
C ARG A 111 -10.00 -14.71 -9.65
N LEU A 112 -9.61 -14.31 -8.45
CA LEU A 112 -9.89 -12.98 -7.99
C LEU A 112 -9.07 -11.97 -8.79
#